data_a8d28b2befe791ac5e08e43acef974b8
#
_entry.id   a8d28b2befe791ac5e08e43acef974b8
#
_cell.length_a   1.000
_cell.length_b   1.000
_cell.length_c   1.000
_cell.angle_alpha   90.00
_cell.angle_beta   90.00
_cell.angle_gamma   90.00
#
_symmetry.space_group_name_H-M   'P 1'
#
loop_
_entity.id
_entity.type
_entity.pdbx_description
1 polymer ?
#
loop_
_entity_poly.entity_id
_entity_poly.type
_entity_poly.pdbx_seq_one_letter_code
_entity_poly.pdbx_strand_id
1 'polypeptide(L)'
;MTAAQTVARKTCQILPALALLLAGMSLSGCKSWGGDEKEVYGSPDQMYSDAADSLRAGNYEGAAQKLELLESRYPFSNAAKQGQLDLMYAYYKTYDLESAVDQADQFILENPTHPRVDYAYYLRGLVYFESGANWLERLFRADVTQRPPGEARKSLQAFKLLLERYPKSPYAADSRQRMVYLRNRLADYELAVARYYVERGAYVAAVNRSREVIQ
;
A
#
# COMPACT_ATOMS: atom_id res chain seq x y z
N MET A 1 -45.22 -35.02 -56.19
CA MET A 1 -44.41 -35.91 -55.33
C MET A 1 -42.96 -35.69 -55.73
N THR A 2 -42.16 -34.84 -54.99
CA THR A 2 -40.73 -35.02 -55.28
C THR A 2 -39.72 -34.10 -54.59
N ALA A 3 -40.06 -32.92 -54.13
CA ALA A 3 -39.03 -32.06 -53.55
C ALA A 3 -38.85 -32.19 -51.99
N ALA A 4 -39.95 -32.54 -51.31
CA ALA A 4 -39.91 -32.62 -49.82
C ALA A 4 -39.25 -33.89 -49.27
N GLN A 5 -39.26 -34.96 -50.04
CA GLN A 5 -38.66 -36.26 -49.62
C GLN A 5 -37.10 -36.30 -49.73
N THR A 6 -36.53 -35.47 -50.62
CA THR A 6 -35.08 -35.43 -50.83
C THR A 6 -34.36 -34.59 -49.74
N VAL A 7 -35.02 -33.58 -49.19
CA VAL A 7 -34.50 -32.76 -48.12
C VAL A 7 -34.45 -33.53 -46.78
N ALA A 8 -35.54 -34.31 -46.51
CA ALA A 8 -35.64 -35.08 -45.27
C ALA A 8 -34.60 -36.21 -45.18
N ARG A 9 -34.17 -36.80 -46.34
CA ARG A 9 -33.15 -37.82 -46.34
C ARG A 9 -31.74 -37.32 -46.14
N LYS A 10 -31.44 -36.09 -46.58
CA LYS A 10 -30.08 -35.49 -46.37
C LYS A 10 -29.89 -34.96 -44.95
N THR A 11 -30.94 -34.49 -44.29
CA THR A 11 -30.86 -34.04 -42.89
C THR A 11 -30.69 -35.19 -41.90
N CYS A 12 -31.24 -36.40 -42.22
CA CYS A 12 -31.09 -37.58 -41.35
C CYS A 12 -29.67 -38.21 -41.38
N GLN A 13 -28.88 -37.93 -42.41
CA GLN A 13 -27.51 -38.43 -42.50
C GLN A 13 -26.44 -37.48 -41.89
N ILE A 14 -26.77 -36.21 -41.71
CA ILE A 14 -25.86 -35.21 -41.15
C ILE A 14 -25.87 -35.20 -39.59
N LEU A 15 -27.03 -35.56 -39.00
CA LEU A 15 -27.16 -35.59 -37.53
C LEU A 15 -26.21 -36.58 -36.83
N PRO A 16 -26.01 -37.83 -37.30
CA PRO A 16 -25.10 -38.75 -36.63
C PRO A 16 -23.61 -38.37 -36.83
N ALA A 17 -23.26 -37.74 -37.97
CA ALA A 17 -21.90 -37.26 -38.21
C ALA A 17 -21.52 -36.07 -37.32
N LEU A 18 -22.45 -35.17 -37.05
CA LEU A 18 -22.26 -34.04 -36.16
C LEU A 18 -22.18 -34.44 -34.66
N ALA A 19 -22.94 -35.49 -34.28
CA ALA A 19 -22.90 -36.06 -32.93
C ALA A 19 -21.57 -36.78 -32.65
N LEU A 20 -20.97 -37.42 -33.62
CA LEU A 20 -19.67 -38.07 -33.53
C LEU A 20 -18.53 -37.03 -33.43
N LEU A 21 -18.65 -35.89 -34.10
CA LEU A 21 -17.67 -34.80 -34.01
C LEU A 21 -17.71 -34.10 -32.63
N LEU A 22 -18.88 -33.94 -32.03
CA LEU A 22 -19.04 -33.40 -30.71
C LEU A 22 -18.60 -34.36 -29.60
N ALA A 23 -18.75 -35.66 -29.78
CA ALA A 23 -18.25 -36.67 -28.84
C ALA A 23 -16.72 -36.80 -28.85
N GLY A 24 -16.06 -36.46 -29.97
CA GLY A 24 -14.59 -36.46 -30.08
C GLY A 24 -13.91 -35.29 -29.36
N MET A 25 -14.61 -34.19 -29.14
CA MET A 25 -14.04 -33.00 -28.43
C MET A 25 -14.11 -33.10 -26.89
N SER A 26 -14.89 -34.03 -26.35
CA SER A 26 -15.01 -34.22 -24.90
C SER A 26 -13.94 -35.13 -24.28
N LEU A 27 -13.06 -35.73 -25.09
CA LEU A 27 -11.95 -36.58 -24.61
C LEU A 27 -10.58 -35.86 -24.57
N SER A 28 -10.50 -34.57 -24.91
CA SER A 28 -9.37 -33.78 -24.49
C SER A 28 -9.54 -33.45 -22.99
N GLY A 29 -9.54 -34.52 -22.17
CA GLY A 29 -9.43 -34.44 -20.75
C GLY A 29 -8.24 -33.55 -20.45
N CYS A 30 -8.46 -32.50 -19.68
CA CYS A 30 -7.42 -31.75 -18.99
C CYS A 30 -6.46 -32.79 -18.42
N LYS A 31 -5.34 -32.98 -19.10
CA LYS A 31 -4.18 -33.60 -18.48
C LYS A 31 -3.82 -32.63 -17.38
N SER A 32 -4.41 -32.85 -16.20
CA SER A 32 -3.96 -32.28 -14.97
C SER A 32 -2.47 -32.63 -14.91
N TRP A 33 -1.67 -31.70 -15.35
CA TRP A 33 -0.25 -31.68 -15.08
C TRP A 33 -0.10 -31.28 -13.60
N GLY A 34 -0.52 -32.18 -12.73
CA GLY A 34 -0.15 -32.22 -11.33
C GLY A 34 1.26 -32.84 -11.28
N GLY A 35 2.21 -32.20 -11.90
CA GLY A 35 3.56 -32.21 -11.39
C GLY A 35 3.50 -31.37 -10.15
N ASP A 36 3.64 -31.94 -8.96
CA ASP A 36 4.25 -31.26 -7.85
C ASP A 36 5.65 -30.80 -8.33
N GLU A 37 5.72 -29.72 -9.11
CA GLU A 37 6.88 -28.88 -9.09
C GLU A 37 6.95 -28.41 -7.65
N LYS A 38 7.72 -29.12 -6.84
CA LYS A 38 8.30 -28.53 -5.66
C LYS A 38 9.09 -27.36 -6.21
N GLU A 39 8.43 -26.18 -6.25
CA GLU A 39 9.12 -24.93 -6.49
C GLU A 39 10.25 -24.93 -5.48
N VAL A 40 11.48 -25.16 -5.97
CA VAL A 40 12.68 -25.13 -5.15
C VAL A 40 12.88 -23.66 -4.84
N TYR A 41 12.12 -23.17 -3.86
CA TYR A 41 12.34 -21.83 -3.32
C TYR A 41 13.76 -21.84 -2.74
N GLY A 42 14.54 -20.85 -3.11
CA GLY A 42 15.86 -20.65 -2.56
C GLY A 42 15.85 -20.51 -1.03
N SER A 43 17.00 -20.51 -0.41
CA SER A 43 17.09 -20.20 1.03
C SER A 43 16.48 -18.83 1.32
N PRO A 44 16.01 -18.57 2.56
CA PRO A 44 15.49 -17.24 2.94
C PRO A 44 16.45 -16.10 2.59
N ASP A 45 17.76 -16.30 2.78
CA ASP A 45 18.77 -15.30 2.46
C ASP A 45 18.89 -15.06 0.94
N GLN A 46 18.75 -16.10 0.13
CA GLN A 46 18.76 -15.98 -1.33
C GLN A 46 17.52 -15.23 -1.82
N MET A 47 16.33 -15.60 -1.32
CA MET A 47 15.09 -14.88 -1.67
C MET A 47 15.15 -13.40 -1.28
N TYR A 48 15.73 -13.11 -0.12
CA TYR A 48 15.94 -11.72 0.32
C TYR A 48 16.93 -11.00 -0.61
N SER A 49 18.05 -11.64 -0.97
CA SER A 49 19.02 -11.08 -1.91
C SER A 49 18.39 -10.73 -3.25
N ASP A 50 17.56 -11.62 -3.81
CA ASP A 50 16.88 -11.41 -5.09
C ASP A 50 15.85 -10.25 -5.02
N ALA A 51 15.21 -10.08 -3.87
CA ALA A 51 14.33 -8.96 -3.61
C ALA A 51 15.11 -7.64 -3.47
N ALA A 52 16.22 -7.66 -2.74
CA ALA A 52 17.09 -6.51 -2.57
C ALA A 52 17.72 -6.03 -3.89
N ASP A 53 18.02 -6.96 -4.80
CA ASP A 53 18.46 -6.62 -6.15
C ASP A 53 17.36 -5.90 -6.94
N SER A 54 16.10 -6.33 -6.80
CA SER A 54 14.96 -5.65 -7.40
C SER A 54 14.77 -4.23 -6.85
N LEU A 55 14.94 -4.04 -5.53
CA LEU A 55 14.90 -2.71 -4.90
C LEU A 55 16.00 -1.79 -5.43
N ARG A 56 17.23 -2.30 -5.54
CA ARG A 56 18.40 -1.55 -6.08
C ARG A 56 18.18 -1.18 -7.55
N ALA A 57 17.53 -2.04 -8.32
CA ALA A 57 17.17 -1.76 -9.71
C ALA A 57 15.98 -0.79 -9.86
N GLY A 58 15.32 -0.39 -8.75
CA GLY A 58 14.13 0.47 -8.76
C GLY A 58 12.85 -0.26 -9.15
N ASN A 59 12.87 -1.58 -9.25
CA ASN A 59 11.68 -2.39 -9.49
C ASN A 59 10.98 -2.69 -8.15
N TYR A 60 10.28 -1.70 -7.63
CA TYR A 60 9.64 -1.78 -6.31
C TYR A 60 8.47 -2.77 -6.27
N GLU A 61 7.69 -2.86 -7.35
CA GLU A 61 6.58 -3.84 -7.47
C GLU A 61 7.10 -5.28 -7.46
N GLY A 62 8.12 -5.56 -8.27
CA GLY A 62 8.74 -6.89 -8.29
C GLY A 62 9.47 -7.23 -6.99
N ALA A 63 9.99 -6.23 -6.28
CA ALA A 63 10.58 -6.41 -4.96
C ALA A 63 9.50 -6.74 -3.92
N ALA A 64 8.36 -6.03 -3.92
CA ALA A 64 7.25 -6.30 -3.02
C ALA A 64 6.77 -7.74 -3.15
N GLN A 65 6.49 -8.22 -4.36
CA GLN A 65 6.06 -9.60 -4.61
C GLN A 65 7.04 -10.64 -4.05
N LYS A 66 8.36 -10.41 -4.22
CA LYS A 66 9.38 -11.32 -3.70
C LYS A 66 9.47 -11.30 -2.18
N LEU A 67 9.28 -10.13 -1.57
CA LEU A 67 9.31 -9.96 -0.11
C LEU A 67 8.06 -10.55 0.54
N GLU A 68 6.90 -10.39 -0.05
CA GLU A 68 5.66 -11.06 0.37
C GLU A 68 5.79 -12.59 0.33
N LEU A 69 6.39 -13.10 -0.75
CA LEU A 69 6.66 -14.53 -0.89
C LEU A 69 7.62 -15.02 0.18
N LEU A 70 8.70 -14.27 0.46
CA LEU A 70 9.65 -14.57 1.54
C LEU A 70 8.95 -14.60 2.89
N GLU A 71 8.13 -13.61 3.20
CA GLU A 71 7.38 -13.53 4.46
C GLU A 71 6.41 -14.71 4.61
N SER A 72 5.67 -15.04 3.55
CA SER A 72 4.72 -16.15 3.57
C SER A 72 5.38 -17.52 3.75
N ARG A 73 6.62 -17.71 3.21
CA ARG A 73 7.32 -19.00 3.24
C ARG A 73 8.21 -19.17 4.49
N TYR A 74 8.81 -18.09 4.94
CA TYR A 74 9.79 -18.11 6.02
C TYR A 74 9.55 -17.00 7.07
N PRO A 75 8.34 -16.90 7.66
CA PRO A 75 7.91 -15.75 8.47
C PRO A 75 8.81 -15.47 9.68
N PHE A 76 9.47 -16.50 10.22
CA PHE A 76 10.31 -16.39 11.42
C PHE A 76 11.80 -16.20 11.13
N SER A 77 12.20 -16.16 9.84
CA SER A 77 13.60 -15.97 9.47
C SER A 77 14.06 -14.52 9.72
N ASN A 78 15.36 -14.34 9.97
CA ASN A 78 15.92 -12.98 10.05
C ASN A 78 15.83 -12.25 8.71
N ALA A 79 15.92 -12.98 7.60
CA ALA A 79 15.74 -12.46 6.26
C ALA A 79 14.33 -11.90 6.07
N ALA A 80 13.27 -12.59 6.55
CA ALA A 80 11.91 -12.09 6.49
C ALA A 80 11.70 -10.84 7.34
N LYS A 81 12.25 -10.78 8.56
CA LYS A 81 12.16 -9.58 9.41
C LYS A 81 12.81 -8.35 8.75
N GLN A 82 13.96 -8.55 8.12
CA GLN A 82 14.59 -7.49 7.34
C GLN A 82 13.75 -7.17 6.09
N GLY A 83 13.21 -8.20 5.45
CA GLY A 83 12.32 -8.09 4.30
C GLY A 83 11.05 -7.28 4.59
N GLN A 84 10.47 -7.40 5.78
CA GLN A 84 9.31 -6.58 6.21
C GLN A 84 9.62 -5.09 6.18
N LEU A 85 10.83 -4.67 6.61
CA LEU A 85 11.24 -3.27 6.55
C LEU A 85 11.41 -2.77 5.11
N ASP A 86 11.94 -3.62 4.25
CA ASP A 86 12.15 -3.29 2.85
C ASP A 86 10.83 -3.36 2.05
N LEU A 87 9.87 -4.20 2.47
CA LEU A 87 8.52 -4.28 1.91
C LEU A 87 7.72 -2.99 2.18
N MET A 88 7.76 -2.47 3.43
CA MET A 88 7.19 -1.15 3.73
C MET A 88 7.72 -0.07 2.78
N TYR A 89 9.04 -0.09 2.51
CA TYR A 89 9.66 0.87 1.61
C TYR A 89 9.20 0.65 0.16
N ALA A 90 9.07 -0.59 -0.28
CA ALA A 90 8.58 -0.91 -1.62
C ALA A 90 7.14 -0.39 -1.82
N TYR A 91 6.22 -0.65 -0.88
CA TYR A 91 4.86 -0.12 -0.91
C TYR A 91 4.83 1.42 -0.90
N TYR A 92 5.66 2.05 -0.06
CA TYR A 92 5.79 3.51 -0.06
C TYR A 92 6.23 4.06 -1.44
N LYS A 93 7.16 3.38 -2.11
CA LYS A 93 7.67 3.79 -3.43
C LYS A 93 6.68 3.53 -4.57
N THR A 94 5.81 2.54 -4.45
CA THR A 94 4.74 2.26 -5.42
C THR A 94 3.46 3.08 -5.15
N TYR A 95 3.48 3.95 -4.14
CA TYR A 95 2.30 4.72 -3.69
C TYR A 95 1.15 3.84 -3.15
N ASP A 96 1.42 2.62 -2.80
CA ASP A 96 0.50 1.81 -2.00
C ASP A 96 0.63 2.18 -0.52
N LEU A 97 0.07 3.34 -0.21
CA LEU A 97 0.25 3.98 1.10
C LEU A 97 -0.49 3.24 2.21
N GLU A 98 -1.58 2.56 1.90
CA GLU A 98 -2.35 1.78 2.86
C GLU A 98 -1.55 0.54 3.29
N SER A 99 -1.08 -0.26 2.35
CA SER A 99 -0.23 -1.42 2.65
C SER A 99 1.06 -1.04 3.36
N ALA A 100 1.65 0.12 3.02
CA ALA A 100 2.85 0.61 3.71
C ALA A 100 2.61 0.93 5.19
N VAL A 101 1.45 1.50 5.54
CA VAL A 101 1.07 1.78 6.95
C VAL A 101 0.79 0.48 7.68
N ASP A 102 0.01 -0.42 7.09
CA ASP A 102 -0.36 -1.69 7.71
C ASP A 102 0.88 -2.53 8.00
N GLN A 103 1.80 -2.61 7.05
CA GLN A 103 3.07 -3.32 7.24
C GLN A 103 3.94 -2.66 8.32
N ALA A 104 3.95 -1.32 8.42
CA ALA A 104 4.66 -0.61 9.48
C ALA A 104 4.06 -0.89 10.86
N ASP A 105 2.74 -0.86 10.98
CA ASP A 105 2.04 -1.12 12.24
C ASP A 105 2.21 -2.58 12.68
N GLN A 106 2.12 -3.53 11.74
CA GLN A 106 2.39 -4.94 11.99
C GLN A 106 3.83 -5.16 12.48
N PHE A 107 4.82 -4.59 11.79
CA PHE A 107 6.22 -4.73 12.19
C PHE A 107 6.48 -4.18 13.60
N ILE A 108 5.93 -3.00 13.92
CA ILE A 108 6.07 -2.37 15.25
C ILE A 108 5.47 -3.26 16.34
N LEU A 109 4.33 -3.91 16.04
CA LEU A 109 3.65 -4.81 16.96
C LEU A 109 4.42 -6.11 17.18
N GLU A 110 4.88 -6.74 16.11
CA GLU A 110 5.54 -8.05 16.15
C GLU A 110 7.01 -7.95 16.60
N ASN A 111 7.69 -6.85 16.28
CA ASN A 111 9.12 -6.68 16.49
C ASN A 111 9.48 -5.41 17.31
N PRO A 112 8.89 -5.18 18.50
CA PRO A 112 9.04 -3.92 19.23
C PRO A 112 10.46 -3.64 19.72
N THR A 113 11.29 -4.67 19.83
CA THR A 113 12.70 -4.55 20.26
C THR A 113 13.70 -4.64 19.12
N HIS A 114 13.23 -4.68 17.88
CA HIS A 114 14.12 -4.77 16.72
C HIS A 114 15.01 -3.51 16.61
N PRO A 115 16.31 -3.64 16.29
CA PRO A 115 17.23 -2.49 16.20
C PRO A 115 16.80 -1.38 15.23
N ARG A 116 16.00 -1.72 14.23
CA ARG A 116 15.50 -0.79 13.19
C ARG A 116 14.00 -0.50 13.30
N VAL A 117 13.39 -0.74 14.45
CA VAL A 117 11.95 -0.43 14.64
C VAL A 117 11.68 1.07 14.52
N ASP A 118 12.65 1.92 14.81
CA ASP A 118 12.60 3.37 14.61
C ASP A 118 12.37 3.74 13.13
N TYR A 119 12.91 2.95 12.20
CA TYR A 119 12.63 3.12 10.78
C TYR A 119 11.15 2.90 10.43
N ALA A 120 10.50 1.90 11.03
CA ALA A 120 9.08 1.64 10.81
C ALA A 120 8.21 2.82 11.32
N TYR A 121 8.52 3.38 12.51
CA TYR A 121 7.86 4.60 12.99
C TYR A 121 8.07 5.80 12.05
N TYR A 122 9.30 5.96 11.55
CA TYR A 122 9.63 7.03 10.62
C TYR A 122 8.87 6.89 9.30
N LEU A 123 8.88 5.70 8.70
CA LEU A 123 8.23 5.46 7.42
C LEU A 123 6.71 5.66 7.52
N ARG A 124 6.08 5.18 8.60
CA ARG A 124 4.67 5.46 8.87
C ARG A 124 4.37 6.96 8.91
N GLY A 125 5.25 7.74 9.55
CA GLY A 125 5.16 9.21 9.56
C GLY A 125 5.26 9.81 8.16
N LEU A 126 6.18 9.31 7.32
CA LEU A 126 6.35 9.72 5.93
C LEU A 126 5.13 9.43 5.07
N VAL A 127 4.56 8.24 5.20
CA VAL A 127 3.36 7.83 4.46
C VAL A 127 2.22 8.80 4.73
N TYR A 128 1.91 9.09 5.99
CA TYR A 128 0.89 10.07 6.34
C TYR A 128 1.24 11.50 5.92
N PHE A 129 2.53 11.84 5.90
CA PHE A 129 3.00 13.13 5.44
C PHE A 129 2.71 13.33 3.95
N GLU A 130 2.95 12.32 3.13
CA GLU A 130 2.73 12.37 1.69
C GLU A 130 1.27 12.19 1.30
N SER A 131 0.50 11.35 2.01
CA SER A 131 -0.95 11.23 1.81
C SER A 131 -1.66 12.56 1.98
N GLY A 132 -1.16 13.39 2.91
CA GLY A 132 -1.68 14.73 3.15
C GLY A 132 -1.20 15.79 2.16
N ALA A 133 -0.22 15.51 1.32
CA ALA A 133 0.41 16.48 0.42
C ALA A 133 0.31 16.03 -1.04
N ASN A 134 -0.89 16.19 -1.65
CA ASN A 134 -1.03 15.90 -3.07
C ASN A 134 -0.08 16.79 -3.89
N TRP A 135 0.78 16.17 -4.71
CA TRP A 135 1.73 16.87 -5.57
C TRP A 135 1.05 17.87 -6.53
N LEU A 136 -0.19 17.58 -6.95
CA LEU A 136 -1.05 18.46 -7.74
C LEU A 136 -1.41 19.75 -6.99
N GLU A 137 -1.62 19.70 -5.68
CA GLU A 137 -1.90 20.89 -4.87
C GLU A 137 -0.71 21.84 -4.82
N ARG A 138 0.53 21.31 -4.77
CA ARG A 138 1.75 22.11 -4.88
C ARG A 138 1.89 22.76 -6.27
N LEU A 139 1.49 22.06 -7.33
CA LEU A 139 1.57 22.56 -8.69
C LEU A 139 0.53 23.64 -8.98
N PHE A 140 -0.69 23.48 -8.48
CA PHE A 140 -1.81 24.39 -8.74
C PHE A 140 -2.02 25.44 -7.65
N ARG A 141 -1.15 25.53 -6.63
CA ARG A 141 -1.31 26.43 -5.45
C ARG A 141 -2.72 26.35 -4.83
N ALA A 142 -3.29 25.17 -4.82
CA ALA A 142 -4.59 24.96 -4.19
C ALA A 142 -4.52 25.33 -2.70
N ASP A 143 -5.58 25.97 -2.19
CA ASP A 143 -5.64 26.39 -0.81
C ASP A 143 -5.75 25.18 0.12
N VAL A 144 -4.61 24.81 0.70
CA VAL A 144 -4.47 23.62 1.58
C VAL A 144 -5.26 23.80 2.88
N THR A 145 -5.68 25.05 3.19
CA THR A 145 -6.41 25.36 4.43
C THR A 145 -7.87 24.90 4.40
N GLN A 146 -8.40 24.55 3.23
CA GLN A 146 -9.79 24.14 3.09
C GLN A 146 -10.03 22.64 3.33
N ARG A 147 -8.98 21.82 3.44
CA ARG A 147 -9.12 20.36 3.64
C ARG A 147 -8.89 19.97 5.10
N PRO A 148 -9.75 19.05 5.64
CA PRO A 148 -9.53 18.49 6.96
C PRO A 148 -8.12 17.90 7.08
N PRO A 149 -7.31 18.32 8.07
CA PRO A 149 -5.90 17.92 8.16
C PRO A 149 -5.71 16.57 8.87
N GLY A 150 -6.57 15.58 8.64
CA GLY A 150 -6.53 14.28 9.30
C GLY A 150 -5.18 13.59 9.16
N GLU A 151 -4.68 13.48 7.94
CA GLU A 151 -3.40 12.84 7.67
C GLU A 151 -2.21 13.61 8.25
N ALA A 152 -2.27 14.95 8.23
CA ALA A 152 -1.24 15.78 8.87
C ALA A 152 -1.17 15.56 10.40
N ARG A 153 -2.32 15.35 11.06
CA ARG A 153 -2.36 15.01 12.49
C ARG A 153 -1.78 13.62 12.76
N LYS A 154 -2.13 12.60 11.94
CA LYS A 154 -1.56 11.25 12.04
C LYS A 154 -0.03 11.28 11.84
N SER A 155 0.44 12.01 10.83
CA SER A 155 1.87 12.18 10.57
C SER A 155 2.59 12.84 11.75
N LEU A 156 2.04 13.93 12.28
CA LEU A 156 2.59 14.63 13.44
C LEU A 156 2.69 13.70 14.65
N GLN A 157 1.66 12.90 14.90
CA GLN A 157 1.65 11.93 16.00
C GLN A 157 2.68 10.82 15.79
N ALA A 158 2.83 10.30 14.55
CA ALA A 158 3.81 9.26 14.25
C ALA A 158 5.25 9.75 14.49
N PHE A 159 5.58 10.97 14.01
CA PHE A 159 6.90 11.55 14.28
C PHE A 159 7.12 11.90 15.75
N LYS A 160 6.08 12.33 16.47
CA LYS A 160 6.16 12.57 17.91
C LYS A 160 6.52 11.28 18.65
N LEU A 161 5.84 10.17 18.35
CA LEU A 161 6.12 8.87 18.95
C LEU A 161 7.54 8.38 18.64
N LEU A 162 8.02 8.60 17.40
CA LEU A 162 9.41 8.30 17.05
C LEU A 162 10.39 9.07 17.96
N LEU A 163 10.21 10.38 18.13
CA LEU A 163 11.12 11.21 18.92
C LEU A 163 11.07 10.90 20.41
N GLU A 164 9.90 10.52 20.93
CA GLU A 164 9.71 10.14 22.33
C GLU A 164 10.38 8.80 22.64
N ARG A 165 10.21 7.81 21.75
CA ARG A 165 10.74 6.45 21.97
C ARG A 165 12.19 6.29 21.53
N TYR A 166 12.59 6.97 20.46
CA TYR A 166 13.89 6.84 19.80
C TYR A 166 14.55 8.20 19.53
N PRO A 167 14.85 9.00 20.57
CA PRO A 167 15.37 10.37 20.41
C PRO A 167 16.73 10.44 19.72
N LYS A 168 17.48 9.33 19.73
CA LYS A 168 18.80 9.17 19.08
C LYS A 168 18.74 8.51 17.71
N SER A 169 17.55 8.25 17.18
CA SER A 169 17.36 7.69 15.84
C SER A 169 18.01 8.59 14.77
N PRO A 170 18.61 8.02 13.72
CA PRO A 170 19.11 8.79 12.58
C PRO A 170 18.03 9.61 11.90
N TYR A 171 16.76 9.21 12.04
CA TYR A 171 15.60 9.88 11.46
C TYR A 171 15.07 11.03 12.35
N ALA A 172 15.60 11.21 13.55
CA ALA A 172 15.07 12.18 14.51
C ALA A 172 15.20 13.63 14.02
N ALA A 173 16.29 13.98 13.34
CA ALA A 173 16.48 15.34 12.82
C ALA A 173 15.46 15.70 11.73
N ASP A 174 15.27 14.84 10.75
CA ASP A 174 14.28 15.03 9.68
C ASP A 174 12.84 15.05 10.24
N SER A 175 12.54 14.17 11.18
CA SER A 175 11.24 14.12 11.85
C SER A 175 10.90 15.43 12.55
N ARG A 176 11.84 16.07 13.27
CA ARG A 176 11.64 17.38 13.89
C ARG A 176 11.33 18.46 12.86
N GLN A 177 12.04 18.47 11.74
CA GLN A 177 11.82 19.46 10.68
C GLN A 177 10.42 19.29 10.06
N ARG A 178 10.00 18.06 9.79
CA ARG A 178 8.65 17.77 9.29
C ARG A 178 7.57 18.13 10.31
N MET A 179 7.79 17.91 11.59
CA MET A 179 6.86 18.29 12.65
C MET A 179 6.64 19.81 12.72
N VAL A 180 7.68 20.62 12.50
CA VAL A 180 7.53 22.09 12.40
C VAL A 180 6.62 22.46 11.24
N TYR A 181 6.86 21.88 10.06
CA TYR A 181 6.01 22.09 8.89
C TYR A 181 4.55 21.68 9.14
N LEU A 182 4.34 20.50 9.75
CA LEU A 182 2.99 19.99 10.05
C LEU A 182 2.25 20.88 11.04
N ARG A 183 2.93 21.37 12.10
CA ARG A 183 2.34 22.29 13.07
C ARG A 183 1.89 23.59 12.42
N ASN A 184 2.72 24.18 11.59
CA ASN A 184 2.36 25.38 10.85
C ASN A 184 1.13 25.16 9.97
N ARG A 185 1.11 24.05 9.22
CA ARG A 185 -0.03 23.66 8.39
C ARG A 185 -1.32 23.48 9.19
N LEU A 186 -1.23 22.83 10.35
CA LEU A 186 -2.39 22.64 11.24
C LEU A 186 -2.88 23.99 11.80
N ALA A 187 -1.97 24.87 12.21
CA ALA A 187 -2.30 26.21 12.68
C ALA A 187 -2.98 27.04 11.59
N ASP A 188 -2.46 27.03 10.37
CA ASP A 188 -3.05 27.74 9.24
C ASP A 188 -4.49 27.27 8.95
N TYR A 189 -4.74 25.96 9.02
CA TYR A 189 -6.08 25.40 8.87
C TYR A 189 -7.03 25.93 9.97
N GLU A 190 -6.65 25.83 11.25
CA GLU A 190 -7.51 26.27 12.36
C GLU A 190 -7.75 27.80 12.31
N LEU A 191 -6.75 28.59 11.89
CA LEU A 191 -6.92 30.02 11.66
C LEU A 191 -7.90 30.33 10.52
N ALA A 192 -7.83 29.58 9.42
CA ALA A 192 -8.78 29.74 8.31
C ALA A 192 -10.21 29.43 8.76
N VAL A 193 -10.39 28.35 9.54
CA VAL A 193 -11.70 27.98 10.11
C VAL A 193 -12.18 29.05 11.11
N ALA A 194 -11.28 29.57 11.96
CA ALA A 194 -11.64 30.63 12.89
C ALA A 194 -12.11 31.90 12.17
N ARG A 195 -11.42 32.34 11.12
CA ARG A 195 -11.82 33.49 10.28
C ARG A 195 -13.20 33.30 9.67
N TYR A 196 -13.46 32.12 9.13
CA TYR A 196 -14.78 31.77 8.59
C TYR A 196 -15.90 31.92 9.63
N TYR A 197 -15.67 31.52 10.89
CA TYR A 197 -16.65 31.72 11.97
C TYR A 197 -16.82 33.18 12.39
N VAL A 198 -15.74 33.98 12.38
CA VAL A 198 -15.81 35.40 12.64
C VAL A 198 -16.68 36.13 11.61
N GLU A 199 -16.48 35.84 10.31
CA GLU A 199 -17.27 36.42 9.22
C GLU A 199 -18.77 36.11 9.33
N ARG A 200 -19.12 35.02 10.00
CA ARG A 200 -20.53 34.59 10.22
C ARG A 200 -21.07 35.00 11.60
N GLY A 201 -20.34 35.77 12.39
CA GLY A 201 -20.76 36.18 13.71
C GLY A 201 -20.76 35.08 14.77
N ALA A 202 -20.20 33.91 14.47
CA ALA A 202 -20.14 32.76 15.38
C ALA A 202 -18.88 32.86 16.30
N TYR A 203 -18.79 33.90 17.10
CA TYR A 203 -17.57 34.24 17.86
C TYR A 203 -17.13 33.16 18.85
N VAL A 204 -18.06 32.43 19.48
CA VAL A 204 -17.72 31.36 20.42
C VAL A 204 -17.00 30.23 19.68
N ALA A 205 -17.46 29.86 18.49
CA ALA A 205 -16.81 28.84 17.64
C ALA A 205 -15.42 29.31 17.17
N ALA A 206 -15.29 30.60 16.80
CA ALA A 206 -14.01 31.19 16.42
C ALA A 206 -12.99 31.13 17.57
N VAL A 207 -13.40 31.47 18.79
CA VAL A 207 -12.53 31.39 20.00
C VAL A 207 -12.07 29.95 20.24
N ASN A 208 -12.96 28.97 20.13
CA ASN A 208 -12.60 27.57 20.33
C ASN A 208 -11.57 27.10 19.30
N ARG A 209 -11.72 27.46 18.02
CA ARG A 209 -10.74 27.15 16.98
C ARG A 209 -9.40 27.85 17.19
N SER A 210 -9.42 29.10 17.62
CA SER A 210 -8.18 29.85 17.90
C SER A 210 -7.38 29.25 19.07
N ARG A 211 -8.04 28.59 20.02
CA ARG A 211 -7.35 27.89 21.11
C ARG A 211 -6.57 26.69 20.66
N GLU A 212 -7.07 25.96 19.65
CA GLU A 212 -6.35 24.81 19.07
C GLU A 212 -5.00 25.20 18.44
N VAL A 213 -4.84 26.46 18.03
CA VAL A 213 -3.58 26.96 17.45
C VAL A 213 -2.50 27.14 18.53
N ILE A 214 -2.89 27.38 19.78
CA ILE A 214 -1.99 27.71 20.87
C ILE A 214 -1.52 26.46 21.64
N GLN A 215 -2.21 25.36 21.50
CA GLN A 215 -1.88 24.08 22.13
C GLN A 215 -0.94 23.24 21.26
#